data_750715bee5627e59698a9972d239c2ad
#
_entry.id   750715bee5627e59698a9972d239c2ad
#
_cell.length_a   1.000
_cell.length_b   1.000
_cell.length_c   1.000
_cell.angle_alpha   90.00
_cell.angle_beta   90.00
_cell.angle_gamma   90.00
#
_symmetry.space_group_name_H-M   'P 1'
#
loop_
_entity.id
_entity.type
_entity.pdbx_description
1 polymer ?
#
loop_
_entity_poly.entity_id
_entity_poly.type
_entity_poly.pdbx_seq_one_letter_code
_entity_poly.pdbx_strand_id
1 'polypeptide(L)'
;PTTGNRPRLGDPLTSNEPYLLRLSNRLAIGLSEIDSDRRGRHRDFLLSQQLPDGGFRGREGDSDLYYTSFAVRGLAMLGGLQGQQCERIGEYVLACRSQNLSVIDLVSWLYTGLAVQLAGGPDPLAGAEEGFVESVSESLESTRTADGGYARTTLGAAGSTYHSFMVALAYELLGQSVPEPDRMIQFVYDRQRDDGGFVEISPMKRSGTNPTAAAVALLVMLGGMDDELRDDVREFLELVRGDEGGFLANTRIPF
;
A
#
# COMPACT_ATOMS: atom_id res chain seq x y z
N PRO A 1 29.23 23.23 16.82
CA PRO A 1 27.95 22.71 16.36
C PRO A 1 28.13 22.27 14.92
N THR A 2 28.43 20.99 14.73
CA THR A 2 28.59 20.36 13.44
C THR A 2 27.19 19.98 12.94
N THR A 3 26.71 20.69 11.93
CA THR A 3 25.56 20.31 11.14
C THR A 3 25.88 18.99 10.41
N GLY A 4 25.41 17.89 10.97
CA GLY A 4 25.50 16.58 10.34
C GLY A 4 24.77 16.61 9.02
N ASN A 5 25.53 16.43 7.94
CA ASN A 5 25.05 16.25 6.58
C ASN A 5 24.28 14.91 6.51
N ARG A 6 22.95 14.97 6.74
CA ARG A 6 22.10 13.81 6.48
C ARG A 6 22.16 13.52 4.98
N PRO A 7 22.45 12.29 4.55
CA PRO A 7 22.44 11.97 3.13
C PRO A 7 21.07 12.32 2.56
N ARG A 8 21.04 13.16 1.52
CA ARG A 8 19.83 13.35 0.70
C ARG A 8 19.53 12.00 0.08
N LEU A 9 18.46 11.37 0.55
CA LEU A 9 17.89 10.19 -0.10
C LEU A 9 17.63 10.58 -1.55
N GLY A 10 18.16 9.79 -2.49
CA GLY A 10 18.02 10.02 -3.92
C GLY A 10 16.56 10.26 -4.31
N ASP A 11 16.38 11.01 -5.39
CA ASP A 11 15.07 11.46 -5.87
C ASP A 11 14.09 10.26 -5.96
N PRO A 12 12.99 10.26 -5.20
CA PRO A 12 12.07 9.11 -5.16
C PRO A 12 11.35 8.85 -6.49
N LEU A 13 11.51 9.74 -7.47
CA LEU A 13 10.72 9.75 -8.71
C LEU A 13 11.34 8.94 -9.86
N THR A 14 12.54 8.36 -9.73
CA THR A 14 13.26 7.70 -10.85
C THR A 14 13.49 6.20 -10.71
N SER A 15 12.94 5.57 -9.68
CA SER A 15 13.10 4.12 -9.44
C SER A 15 11.98 3.35 -10.13
N ASN A 16 12.31 2.35 -10.98
CA ASN A 16 11.39 1.36 -11.53
C ASN A 16 10.85 0.36 -10.47
N GLU A 17 11.24 0.53 -9.21
CA GLU A 17 10.81 -0.34 -8.13
C GLU A 17 9.38 0.02 -7.67
N PRO A 18 8.47 -0.95 -7.48
CA PRO A 18 7.12 -0.71 -7.00
C PRO A 18 7.06 0.11 -5.71
N TYR A 19 6.08 1.02 -5.62
CA TYR A 19 5.90 1.97 -4.53
C TYR A 19 5.96 1.30 -3.14
N LEU A 20 5.25 0.18 -2.98
CA LEU A 20 5.23 -0.54 -1.69
C LEU A 20 6.60 -1.13 -1.33
N LEU A 21 7.39 -1.58 -2.29
CA LEU A 21 8.75 -2.07 -2.04
C LEU A 21 9.67 -0.94 -1.64
N ARG A 22 9.63 0.20 -2.35
CA ARG A 22 10.40 1.40 -1.98
C ARG A 22 10.09 1.87 -0.57
N LEU A 23 8.80 1.90 -0.22
CA LEU A 23 8.36 2.26 1.14
C LEU A 23 8.89 1.27 2.18
N SER A 24 8.76 -0.04 1.92
CA SER A 24 9.25 -1.09 2.81
C SER A 24 10.78 -1.01 3.01
N ASN A 25 11.55 -0.76 1.95
CA ASN A 25 12.99 -0.61 2.02
C ASN A 25 13.41 0.61 2.86
N ARG A 26 12.72 1.75 2.69
CA ARG A 26 12.97 2.95 3.50
C ARG A 26 12.67 2.70 4.99
N LEU A 27 11.58 2.02 5.29
CA LEU A 27 11.23 1.65 6.67
C LEU A 27 12.22 0.64 7.25
N ALA A 28 12.68 -0.34 6.47
CA ALA A 28 13.68 -1.32 6.91
C ALA A 28 15.01 -0.65 7.31
N ILE A 29 15.45 0.37 6.57
CA ILE A 29 16.65 1.15 6.91
C ILE A 29 16.46 1.82 8.28
N GLY A 30 15.33 2.48 8.55
CA GLY A 30 15.05 3.08 9.85
C GLY A 30 14.94 2.04 10.98
N LEU A 31 14.33 0.89 10.71
CA LEU A 31 14.22 -0.21 11.67
C LEU A 31 15.57 -0.88 11.99
N SER A 32 16.56 -0.79 11.11
CA SER A 32 17.89 -1.35 11.35
C SER A 32 18.62 -0.64 12.52
N GLU A 33 18.24 0.59 12.84
CA GLU A 33 18.78 1.36 13.98
C GLU A 33 18.17 0.99 15.32
N ILE A 34 17.05 0.23 15.33
CA ILE A 34 16.43 -0.26 16.55
C ILE A 34 17.22 -1.46 17.07
N ASP A 35 17.33 -1.57 18.39
CA ASP A 35 18.06 -2.66 19.05
C ASP A 35 17.56 -4.05 18.60
N SER A 36 18.47 -5.01 18.51
CA SER A 36 18.23 -6.36 18.00
C SER A 36 17.16 -7.13 18.78
N ASP A 37 17.12 -6.97 20.11
CA ASP A 37 16.19 -7.70 20.98
C ASP A 37 14.77 -7.20 20.77
N ARG A 38 14.61 -5.89 20.59
CA ARG A 38 13.31 -5.30 20.26
C ARG A 38 12.82 -5.75 18.88
N ARG A 39 13.69 -5.74 17.86
CA ARG A 39 13.36 -6.28 16.53
C ARG A 39 12.99 -7.76 16.61
N GLY A 40 13.75 -8.55 17.38
CA GLY A 40 13.47 -9.96 17.62
C GLY A 40 12.07 -10.20 18.21
N ARG A 41 11.70 -9.47 19.25
CA ARG A 41 10.36 -9.59 19.87
C ARG A 41 9.22 -9.30 18.87
N HIS A 42 9.38 -8.27 18.03
CA HIS A 42 8.37 -7.97 17.00
C HIS A 42 8.28 -9.06 15.93
N ARG A 43 9.41 -9.57 15.46
CA ARG A 43 9.47 -10.69 14.53
C ARG A 43 8.80 -11.93 15.11
N ASP A 44 9.16 -12.31 16.33
CA ASP A 44 8.64 -13.50 16.98
C ASP A 44 7.13 -13.40 17.25
N PHE A 45 6.64 -12.19 17.57
CA PHE A 45 5.20 -11.93 17.64
C PHE A 45 4.51 -12.17 16.29
N LEU A 46 5.04 -11.64 15.20
CA LEU A 46 4.46 -11.86 13.87
C LEU A 46 4.44 -13.36 13.53
N LEU A 47 5.56 -14.07 13.75
CA LEU A 47 5.65 -15.51 13.49
C LEU A 47 4.65 -16.32 14.33
N SER A 48 4.33 -15.88 15.55
CA SER A 48 3.34 -16.54 16.41
C SER A 48 1.90 -16.45 15.89
N GLN A 49 1.62 -15.55 14.94
CA GLN A 49 0.31 -15.40 14.31
C GLN A 49 0.15 -16.24 13.03
N GLN A 50 1.21 -16.95 12.60
CA GLN A 50 1.13 -17.80 11.43
C GLN A 50 0.35 -19.08 11.73
N LEU A 51 -0.54 -19.46 10.82
CA LEU A 51 -1.34 -20.66 10.90
C LEU A 51 -0.68 -21.83 10.13
N PRO A 52 -1.18 -23.08 10.33
CA PRO A 52 -0.61 -24.27 9.69
C PRO A 52 -0.61 -24.23 8.16
N ASP A 53 -1.57 -23.52 7.54
CA ASP A 53 -1.67 -23.33 6.10
C ASP A 53 -0.65 -22.36 5.51
N GLY A 54 0.16 -21.72 6.35
CA GLY A 54 1.20 -20.76 5.94
C GLY A 54 0.75 -19.30 5.94
N GLY A 55 -0.54 -19.01 5.99
CA GLY A 55 -1.09 -17.66 6.11
C GLY A 55 -1.03 -17.12 7.54
N PHE A 56 -1.42 -15.86 7.71
CA PHE A 56 -1.46 -15.19 9.01
C PHE A 56 -2.88 -14.74 9.30
N ARG A 57 -3.24 -14.83 10.56
CA ARG A 57 -4.54 -14.35 11.07
C ARG A 57 -4.43 -12.96 11.70
N GLY A 58 -5.59 -12.31 11.86
CA GLY A 58 -5.74 -11.13 12.70
C GLY A 58 -5.73 -11.50 14.19
N ARG A 59 -6.63 -10.91 14.97
CA ARG A 59 -6.78 -11.25 16.40
C ARG A 59 -7.31 -12.67 16.59
N GLU A 60 -8.25 -13.06 15.76
CA GLU A 60 -8.98 -14.34 15.80
C GLU A 60 -9.32 -14.78 14.38
N GLY A 61 -9.70 -16.05 14.21
CA GLY A 61 -10.16 -16.61 12.94
C GLY A 61 -9.09 -17.32 12.13
N ASP A 62 -9.43 -17.57 10.87
CA ASP A 62 -8.60 -18.25 9.89
C ASP A 62 -7.57 -17.30 9.26
N SER A 63 -6.70 -17.84 8.42
CA SER A 63 -5.76 -17.07 7.62
C SER A 63 -6.48 -16.14 6.67
N ASP A 64 -5.93 -14.94 6.50
CA ASP A 64 -6.49 -13.89 5.67
C ASP A 64 -5.39 -13.19 4.87
N LEU A 65 -5.63 -12.89 3.59
CA LEU A 65 -4.64 -12.27 2.70
C LEU A 65 -4.21 -10.88 3.16
N TYR A 66 -5.15 -10.10 3.70
CA TYR A 66 -4.88 -8.75 4.18
C TYR A 66 -3.91 -8.79 5.38
N TYR A 67 -4.20 -9.61 6.41
CA TYR A 67 -3.30 -9.78 7.56
C TYR A 67 -1.99 -10.46 7.17
N THR A 68 -2.02 -11.44 6.27
CA THR A 68 -0.81 -12.08 5.73
C THR A 68 0.11 -11.05 5.06
N SER A 69 -0.44 -10.16 4.25
CA SER A 69 0.33 -9.09 3.59
C SER A 69 1.04 -8.18 4.60
N PHE A 70 0.38 -7.77 5.68
CA PHE A 70 1.01 -6.97 6.74
C PHE A 70 2.08 -7.74 7.51
N ALA A 71 1.82 -9.01 7.84
CA ALA A 71 2.79 -9.84 8.53
C ALA A 71 4.05 -10.06 7.68
N VAL A 72 3.88 -10.37 6.39
CA VAL A 72 4.99 -10.55 5.44
C VAL A 72 5.80 -9.28 5.27
N ARG A 73 5.13 -8.12 5.16
CA ARG A 73 5.80 -6.82 5.12
C ARG A 73 6.61 -6.57 6.38
N GLY A 74 6.02 -6.81 7.54
CA GLY A 74 6.72 -6.71 8.83
C GLY A 74 7.92 -7.64 8.91
N LEU A 75 7.77 -8.90 8.53
CA LEU A 75 8.85 -9.90 8.51
C LEU A 75 9.96 -9.52 7.54
N ALA A 76 9.63 -9.03 6.34
CA ALA A 76 10.62 -8.56 5.38
C ALA A 76 11.48 -7.43 5.96
N MET A 77 10.84 -6.42 6.58
CA MET A 77 11.52 -5.29 7.21
C MET A 77 12.35 -5.68 8.45
N LEU A 78 11.95 -6.73 9.17
CA LEU A 78 12.63 -7.21 10.39
C LEU A 78 13.65 -8.33 10.12
N GLY A 79 13.84 -8.72 8.86
CA GLY A 79 14.77 -9.80 8.47
C GLY A 79 14.27 -11.20 8.80
N GLY A 80 12.95 -11.39 8.95
CA GLY A 80 12.32 -12.67 9.30
C GLY A 80 11.76 -13.47 8.12
N LEU A 81 11.83 -12.94 6.90
CA LEU A 81 11.31 -13.59 5.70
C LEU A 81 12.42 -14.38 4.99
N GLN A 82 12.59 -15.67 5.32
CA GLN A 82 13.68 -16.52 4.82
C GLN A 82 13.30 -18.01 4.80
N GLY A 83 13.96 -18.79 3.93
CA GLY A 83 13.94 -20.26 3.93
C GLY A 83 12.53 -20.86 3.98
N GLN A 84 12.31 -21.81 4.88
CA GLN A 84 11.04 -22.52 5.05
C GLN A 84 9.84 -21.58 5.26
N GLN A 85 10.07 -20.38 5.81
CA GLN A 85 9.04 -19.39 5.98
C GLN A 85 8.49 -18.89 4.64
N CYS A 86 9.38 -18.62 3.67
CA CYS A 86 9.00 -18.23 2.33
C CYS A 86 8.24 -19.34 1.60
N GLU A 87 8.67 -20.60 1.76
CA GLU A 87 7.99 -21.75 1.15
C GLU A 87 6.54 -21.85 1.63
N ARG A 88 6.32 -21.85 2.95
CA ARG A 88 4.98 -21.96 3.55
C ARG A 88 4.05 -20.81 3.15
N ILE A 89 4.56 -19.58 3.19
CA ILE A 89 3.78 -18.40 2.76
C ILE A 89 3.48 -18.49 1.26
N GLY A 90 4.45 -18.94 0.47
CA GLY A 90 4.28 -19.13 -0.97
C GLY A 90 3.20 -20.15 -1.31
N GLU A 91 3.15 -21.28 -0.60
CA GLU A 91 2.08 -22.28 -0.75
C GLU A 91 0.69 -21.68 -0.45
N TYR A 92 0.57 -20.90 0.62
CA TYR A 92 -0.67 -20.19 0.94
C TYR A 92 -1.07 -19.20 -0.16
N VAL A 93 -0.13 -18.39 -0.66
CA VAL A 93 -0.38 -17.43 -1.75
C VAL A 93 -0.86 -18.15 -3.01
N LEU A 94 -0.19 -19.25 -3.40
CA LEU A 94 -0.60 -20.04 -4.57
C LEU A 94 -2.00 -20.65 -4.40
N ALA A 95 -2.37 -21.09 -3.21
CA ALA A 95 -3.71 -21.62 -2.92
C ALA A 95 -4.81 -20.53 -3.02
N CYS A 96 -4.48 -19.27 -2.77
CA CYS A 96 -5.43 -18.15 -2.86
C CYS A 96 -5.66 -17.66 -4.30
N ARG A 97 -4.83 -18.03 -5.28
CA ARG A 97 -4.89 -17.50 -6.67
C ARG A 97 -6.23 -17.73 -7.38
N SER A 98 -6.90 -18.85 -7.11
CA SER A 98 -8.18 -19.20 -7.72
C SER A 98 -9.41 -18.54 -7.09
N GLN A 99 -9.23 -17.71 -6.07
CA GLN A 99 -10.31 -17.04 -5.36
C GLN A 99 -10.75 -15.78 -6.12
N ASN A 100 -12.01 -15.41 -5.97
CA ASN A 100 -12.51 -14.11 -6.46
C ASN A 100 -12.09 -13.02 -5.47
N LEU A 101 -10.94 -12.39 -5.73
CA LEU A 101 -10.32 -11.43 -4.82
C LEU A 101 -10.92 -10.02 -4.99
N SER A 102 -11.21 -9.36 -3.87
CA SER A 102 -11.42 -7.91 -3.87
C SER A 102 -10.12 -7.19 -4.28
N VAL A 103 -10.19 -5.91 -4.67
CA VAL A 103 -8.97 -5.15 -5.01
C VAL A 103 -7.97 -5.10 -3.85
N ILE A 104 -8.45 -5.07 -2.61
CA ILE A 104 -7.61 -5.08 -1.40
C ILE A 104 -6.90 -6.43 -1.26
N ASP A 105 -7.63 -7.53 -1.44
CA ASP A 105 -7.06 -8.87 -1.35
C ASP A 105 -6.12 -9.14 -2.54
N LEU A 106 -6.44 -8.65 -3.72
CA LEU A 106 -5.58 -8.73 -4.91
C LEU A 106 -4.23 -8.04 -4.66
N VAL A 107 -4.23 -6.80 -4.17
CA VAL A 107 -2.99 -6.09 -3.82
C VAL A 107 -2.22 -6.82 -2.72
N SER A 108 -2.93 -7.33 -1.71
CA SER A 108 -2.33 -8.12 -0.63
C SER A 108 -1.69 -9.39 -1.16
N TRP A 109 -2.35 -10.09 -2.07
CA TRP A 109 -1.87 -11.29 -2.73
C TRP A 109 -0.64 -11.01 -3.60
N LEU A 110 -0.72 -10.00 -4.50
CA LEU A 110 0.38 -9.61 -5.39
C LEU A 110 1.62 -9.18 -4.60
N TYR A 111 1.43 -8.30 -3.61
CA TYR A 111 2.56 -7.83 -2.78
C TYR A 111 3.20 -8.98 -2.00
N THR A 112 2.39 -9.85 -1.37
CA THR A 112 2.89 -10.99 -0.60
C THR A 112 3.68 -11.93 -1.48
N GLY A 113 3.13 -12.26 -2.66
CA GLY A 113 3.80 -13.11 -3.63
C GLY A 113 5.12 -12.53 -4.12
N LEU A 114 5.15 -11.24 -4.47
CA LEU A 114 6.38 -10.56 -4.87
C LEU A 114 7.43 -10.53 -3.75
N ALA A 115 7.03 -10.23 -2.51
CA ALA A 115 7.96 -10.22 -1.37
C ALA A 115 8.54 -11.62 -1.09
N VAL A 116 7.73 -12.66 -1.20
CA VAL A 116 8.16 -14.06 -1.07
C VAL A 116 9.11 -14.46 -2.19
N GLN A 117 8.80 -14.10 -3.44
CA GLN A 117 9.65 -14.37 -4.61
C GLN A 117 11.01 -13.69 -4.48
N LEU A 118 11.05 -12.42 -4.08
CA LEU A 118 12.29 -11.67 -3.85
C LEU A 118 13.14 -12.28 -2.71
N ALA A 119 12.51 -12.96 -1.75
CA ALA A 119 13.20 -13.67 -0.67
C ALA A 119 13.57 -15.13 -1.04
N GLY A 120 13.42 -15.52 -2.31
CA GLY A 120 13.81 -16.84 -2.83
C GLY A 120 12.70 -17.91 -2.79
N GLY A 121 11.46 -17.51 -2.50
CA GLY A 121 10.28 -18.39 -2.56
C GLY A 121 9.69 -18.51 -3.99
N PRO A 122 8.55 -19.19 -4.13
CA PRO A 122 7.92 -19.42 -5.42
C PRO A 122 7.38 -18.13 -6.05
N ASP A 123 7.35 -18.12 -7.40
CA ASP A 123 6.70 -17.06 -8.17
C ASP A 123 5.17 -17.19 -8.03
N PRO A 124 4.45 -16.16 -7.57
CA PRO A 124 3.00 -16.20 -7.41
C PRO A 124 2.25 -16.37 -8.74
N LEU A 125 2.85 -15.97 -9.85
CA LEU A 125 2.29 -16.08 -11.19
C LEU A 125 2.70 -17.37 -11.91
N ALA A 126 3.56 -18.21 -11.31
CA ALA A 126 3.96 -19.47 -11.89
C ALA A 126 2.73 -20.36 -12.19
N GLY A 127 2.56 -20.74 -13.46
CA GLY A 127 1.40 -21.53 -13.93
C GLY A 127 0.07 -20.75 -13.88
N ALA A 128 0.08 -19.41 -13.88
CA ALA A 128 -1.12 -18.63 -14.17
C ALA A 128 -1.59 -18.90 -15.60
N GLU A 129 -2.90 -18.86 -15.82
CA GLU A 129 -3.48 -19.02 -17.16
C GLU A 129 -3.03 -17.88 -18.09
N GLU A 130 -2.91 -18.19 -19.39
CA GLU A 130 -2.68 -17.16 -20.40
C GLU A 130 -3.83 -16.13 -20.34
N GLY A 131 -3.49 -14.84 -20.35
CA GLY A 131 -4.48 -13.77 -20.21
C GLY A 131 -4.87 -13.43 -18.76
N PHE A 132 -4.24 -14.00 -17.74
CA PHE A 132 -4.54 -13.69 -16.34
C PHE A 132 -4.40 -12.19 -16.02
N VAL A 133 -3.32 -11.55 -16.46
CA VAL A 133 -3.06 -10.12 -16.20
C VAL A 133 -4.10 -9.25 -16.90
N GLU A 134 -4.46 -9.59 -18.13
CA GLU A 134 -5.50 -8.94 -18.92
C GLU A 134 -6.86 -9.04 -18.24
N SER A 135 -7.25 -10.23 -17.79
CA SER A 135 -8.51 -10.47 -17.08
C SER A 135 -8.60 -9.67 -15.78
N VAL A 136 -7.50 -9.60 -15.01
CA VAL A 136 -7.43 -8.77 -13.80
C VAL A 136 -7.59 -7.29 -14.17
N SER A 137 -6.90 -6.81 -15.21
CA SER A 137 -6.99 -5.43 -15.68
C SER A 137 -8.41 -5.05 -16.11
N GLU A 138 -9.10 -5.92 -16.85
CA GLU A 138 -10.51 -5.74 -17.23
C GLU A 138 -11.42 -5.65 -15.98
N SER A 139 -11.19 -6.51 -15.00
CA SER A 139 -11.93 -6.47 -13.74
C SER A 139 -11.72 -5.16 -12.99
N LEU A 140 -10.49 -4.65 -12.91
CA LEU A 140 -10.19 -3.36 -12.30
C LEU A 140 -10.89 -2.21 -13.06
N GLU A 141 -10.78 -2.19 -14.39
CA GLU A 141 -11.42 -1.15 -15.22
C GLU A 141 -12.95 -1.17 -15.13
N SER A 142 -13.56 -2.31 -14.85
CA SER A 142 -15.02 -2.39 -14.65
C SER A 142 -15.53 -1.56 -13.47
N THR A 143 -14.64 -1.14 -12.56
CA THR A 143 -14.97 -0.28 -11.41
C THR A 143 -14.61 1.20 -11.62
N ARG A 144 -14.12 1.57 -12.81
CA ARG A 144 -13.80 2.96 -13.15
C ARG A 144 -15.05 3.82 -13.17
N THR A 145 -14.95 5.00 -12.61
CA THR A 145 -16.05 5.95 -12.49
C THR A 145 -15.91 7.13 -13.45
N ALA A 146 -17.02 7.83 -13.69
CA ALA A 146 -17.05 8.97 -14.63
C ALA A 146 -16.12 10.12 -14.22
N ASP A 147 -15.82 10.26 -12.91
CA ASP A 147 -14.92 11.28 -12.37
C ASP A 147 -13.42 10.91 -12.50
N GLY A 148 -13.09 9.77 -13.10
CA GLY A 148 -11.71 9.34 -13.38
C GLY A 148 -11.07 8.46 -12.31
N GLY A 149 -11.70 8.28 -11.15
CA GLY A 149 -11.28 7.36 -10.11
C GLY A 149 -11.86 5.96 -10.26
N TYR A 150 -11.74 5.16 -9.21
CA TYR A 150 -12.31 3.81 -9.11
C TYR A 150 -13.19 3.68 -7.87
N ALA A 151 -14.36 3.07 -8.06
CA ALA A 151 -15.27 2.76 -6.97
C ALA A 151 -14.96 1.37 -6.38
N ARG A 152 -15.53 1.09 -5.21
CA ARG A 152 -15.40 -0.22 -4.56
C ARG A 152 -16.04 -1.36 -5.35
N THR A 153 -17.08 -1.06 -6.10
CA THR A 153 -17.86 -2.01 -6.89
C THR A 153 -18.26 -1.37 -8.21
N THR A 154 -18.65 -2.19 -9.18
CA THR A 154 -19.17 -1.76 -10.50
C THR A 154 -20.43 -0.89 -10.43
N LEU A 155 -21.14 -0.88 -9.28
CA LEU A 155 -22.32 -0.06 -9.05
C LEU A 155 -22.00 1.30 -8.40
N GLY A 156 -20.73 1.59 -8.13
CA GLY A 156 -20.30 2.83 -7.50
C GLY A 156 -20.46 4.03 -8.42
N ALA A 157 -21.14 5.09 -7.96
CA ALA A 157 -21.39 6.30 -8.75
C ALA A 157 -20.23 7.31 -8.75
N ALA A 158 -19.29 7.20 -7.80
CA ALA A 158 -18.14 8.09 -7.63
C ALA A 158 -16.91 7.33 -7.19
N GLY A 159 -15.74 7.78 -7.61
CA GLY A 159 -14.46 7.23 -7.23
C GLY A 159 -14.13 7.49 -5.76
N SER A 160 -13.51 6.50 -5.14
CA SER A 160 -12.92 6.54 -3.81
C SER A 160 -11.41 6.77 -3.95
N THR A 161 -10.86 7.72 -3.20
CA THR A 161 -9.41 8.00 -3.22
C THR A 161 -8.60 6.78 -2.81
N TYR A 162 -9.03 6.09 -1.76
CA TYR A 162 -8.37 4.87 -1.29
C TYR A 162 -8.47 3.72 -2.30
N HIS A 163 -9.66 3.47 -2.89
CA HIS A 163 -9.80 2.42 -3.90
C HIS A 163 -8.99 2.71 -5.16
N SER A 164 -8.97 3.97 -5.63
CA SER A 164 -8.14 4.39 -6.76
C SER A 164 -6.65 4.14 -6.48
N PHE A 165 -6.18 4.41 -5.26
CA PHE A 165 -4.83 4.08 -4.85
C PHE A 165 -4.57 2.56 -4.87
N MET A 166 -5.50 1.74 -4.36
CA MET A 166 -5.37 0.27 -4.38
C MET A 166 -5.33 -0.27 -5.81
N VAL A 167 -6.13 0.28 -6.72
CA VAL A 167 -6.09 -0.09 -8.15
C VAL A 167 -4.76 0.28 -8.79
N ALA A 168 -4.23 1.48 -8.52
CA ALA A 168 -2.91 1.87 -9.03
C ALA A 168 -1.79 0.96 -8.51
N LEU A 169 -1.84 0.55 -7.24
CA LEU A 169 -0.92 -0.43 -6.68
C LEU A 169 -1.04 -1.80 -7.39
N ALA A 170 -2.27 -2.24 -7.70
CA ALA A 170 -2.47 -3.49 -8.42
C ALA A 170 -1.83 -3.46 -9.81
N TYR A 171 -2.05 -2.38 -10.58
CA TYR A 171 -1.39 -2.19 -11.88
C TYR A 171 0.13 -2.20 -11.76
N GLU A 172 0.69 -1.44 -10.83
CA GLU A 172 2.14 -1.38 -10.62
C GLU A 172 2.73 -2.77 -10.27
N LEU A 173 2.07 -3.52 -9.37
CA LEU A 173 2.51 -4.86 -8.97
C LEU A 173 2.36 -5.91 -10.10
N LEU A 174 1.44 -5.69 -11.04
CA LEU A 174 1.29 -6.49 -12.26
C LEU A 174 2.28 -6.08 -13.37
N GLY A 175 3.11 -5.08 -13.14
CA GLY A 175 4.03 -4.52 -14.15
C GLY A 175 3.30 -3.78 -15.28
N GLN A 176 2.09 -3.29 -15.01
CA GLN A 176 1.25 -2.58 -15.97
C GLN A 176 1.17 -1.09 -15.61
N SER A 177 0.94 -0.25 -16.62
CA SER A 177 0.64 1.16 -16.42
C SER A 177 -0.85 1.36 -16.14
N VAL A 178 -1.14 2.29 -15.24
CA VAL A 178 -2.53 2.71 -15.00
C VAL A 178 -3.09 3.34 -16.28
N PRO A 179 -4.26 2.92 -16.79
CA PRO A 179 -4.91 3.57 -17.91
C PRO A 179 -5.31 5.00 -17.58
N GLU A 180 -5.23 5.91 -18.56
CA GLU A 180 -5.60 7.32 -18.44
C GLU A 180 -5.01 8.02 -17.20
N PRO A 181 -3.66 8.02 -17.00
CA PRO A 181 -3.04 8.50 -15.77
C PRO A 181 -3.35 9.98 -15.49
N ASP A 182 -3.40 10.83 -16.52
CA ASP A 182 -3.72 12.25 -16.36
C ASP A 182 -5.14 12.47 -15.80
N ARG A 183 -6.09 11.63 -16.21
CA ARG A 183 -7.46 11.68 -15.72
C ARG A 183 -7.53 11.26 -14.24
N MET A 184 -6.70 10.29 -13.83
CA MET A 184 -6.60 9.91 -12.43
C MET A 184 -5.89 10.99 -11.59
N ILE A 185 -4.88 11.66 -12.13
CA ILE A 185 -4.23 12.80 -11.47
C ILE A 185 -5.26 13.90 -11.23
N GLN A 186 -6.05 14.27 -12.25
CA GLN A 186 -7.11 15.28 -12.11
C GLN A 186 -8.17 14.84 -11.08
N PHE A 187 -8.59 13.57 -11.10
CA PHE A 187 -9.48 13.01 -10.08
C PHE A 187 -8.95 13.24 -8.67
N VAL A 188 -7.64 13.06 -8.44
CA VAL A 188 -7.04 13.27 -7.12
C VAL A 188 -7.03 14.75 -6.75
N TYR A 189 -6.64 15.65 -7.67
CA TYR A 189 -6.68 17.09 -7.43
C TYR A 189 -8.08 17.59 -7.03
N ASP A 190 -9.13 17.07 -7.65
CA ASP A 190 -10.52 17.42 -7.31
C ASP A 190 -10.93 16.98 -5.88
N ARG A 191 -10.10 16.18 -5.21
CA ARG A 191 -10.30 15.72 -3.81
C ARG A 191 -9.59 16.58 -2.78
N GLN A 192 -8.71 17.50 -3.18
CA GLN A 192 -8.06 18.43 -2.25
C GLN A 192 -9.06 19.41 -1.65
N ARG A 193 -8.78 19.88 -0.47
CA ARG A 193 -9.56 20.87 0.26
C ARG A 193 -8.66 22.02 0.72
N ASP A 194 -9.29 23.12 1.13
CA ASP A 194 -8.60 24.36 1.54
C ASP A 194 -7.65 24.18 2.73
N ASP A 195 -7.79 23.08 3.48
CA ASP A 195 -6.88 22.72 4.58
C ASP A 195 -5.62 21.95 4.12
N GLY A 196 -5.41 21.81 2.81
CA GLY A 196 -4.29 21.10 2.20
C GLY A 196 -4.41 19.57 2.18
N GLY A 197 -5.40 19.01 2.85
CA GLY A 197 -5.68 17.58 2.87
C GLY A 197 -6.65 17.14 1.78
N PHE A 198 -6.93 15.82 1.75
CA PHE A 198 -7.79 15.20 0.74
C PHE A 198 -8.97 14.47 1.38
N VAL A 199 -10.05 14.33 0.61
CA VAL A 199 -11.25 13.59 1.02
C VAL A 199 -11.35 12.24 0.30
N GLU A 200 -12.11 11.32 0.91
CA GLU A 200 -12.33 9.99 0.35
C GLU A 200 -13.23 10.00 -0.90
N ILE A 201 -14.32 10.77 -0.84
CA ILE A 201 -15.27 10.96 -1.96
C ILE A 201 -15.64 12.44 -2.09
N SER A 202 -15.96 12.88 -3.32
CA SER A 202 -16.20 14.30 -3.66
C SER A 202 -17.18 15.05 -2.74
N PRO A 203 -18.31 14.48 -2.28
CA PRO A 203 -19.24 15.20 -1.41
C PRO A 203 -18.72 15.49 0.00
N MET A 204 -17.64 14.85 0.43
CA MET A 204 -17.08 15.09 1.75
C MET A 204 -16.40 16.45 1.82
N LYS A 205 -16.65 17.19 2.91
CA LYS A 205 -16.12 18.54 3.10
C LYS A 205 -14.84 18.58 3.95
N ARG A 206 -14.52 17.50 4.64
CA ARG A 206 -13.36 17.44 5.56
C ARG A 206 -12.36 16.45 5.06
N SER A 207 -11.14 16.91 5.03
CA SER A 207 -9.99 16.09 4.76
C SER A 207 -9.78 15.06 5.87
N GLY A 208 -9.25 13.91 5.48
CA GLY A 208 -8.87 12.85 6.39
C GLY A 208 -7.44 12.40 6.16
N THR A 209 -6.78 11.94 7.20
CA THR A 209 -5.37 11.49 7.12
C THR A 209 -5.21 10.30 6.17
N ASN A 210 -6.15 9.32 6.20
CA ASN A 210 -6.08 8.17 5.32
C ASN A 210 -6.27 8.52 3.83
N PRO A 211 -7.32 9.27 3.42
CA PRO A 211 -7.45 9.69 2.02
C PRO A 211 -6.31 10.62 1.59
N THR A 212 -5.76 11.45 2.48
CA THR A 212 -4.58 12.27 2.16
C THR A 212 -3.36 11.40 1.88
N ALA A 213 -3.11 10.38 2.69
CA ALA A 213 -2.01 9.45 2.44
C ALA A 213 -2.18 8.69 1.10
N ALA A 214 -3.40 8.26 0.78
CA ALA A 214 -3.70 7.58 -0.49
C ALA A 214 -3.54 8.52 -1.70
N ALA A 215 -4.03 9.77 -1.60
CA ALA A 215 -3.89 10.79 -2.63
C ALA A 215 -2.42 11.12 -2.92
N VAL A 216 -1.64 11.38 -1.87
CA VAL A 216 -0.19 11.66 -1.99
C VAL A 216 0.55 10.48 -2.64
N ALA A 217 0.24 9.25 -2.22
CA ALA A 217 0.84 8.06 -2.82
C ALA A 217 0.50 7.93 -4.31
N LEU A 218 -0.76 8.13 -4.70
CA LEU A 218 -1.21 8.16 -6.09
C LEU A 218 -0.44 9.21 -6.91
N LEU A 219 -0.39 10.45 -6.43
CA LEU A 219 0.30 11.53 -7.14
C LEU A 219 1.80 11.28 -7.27
N VAL A 220 2.42 10.69 -6.25
CA VAL A 220 3.83 10.27 -6.34
C VAL A 220 4.03 9.16 -7.37
N MET A 221 3.14 8.16 -7.42
CA MET A 221 3.20 7.05 -8.38
C MET A 221 2.99 7.51 -9.82
N LEU A 222 2.08 8.47 -10.03
CA LEU A 222 1.70 8.95 -11.36
C LEU A 222 2.48 10.19 -11.81
N GLY A 223 3.39 10.73 -10.98
CA GLY A 223 4.18 11.91 -11.33
C GLY A 223 3.42 13.23 -11.25
N GLY A 224 2.29 13.27 -10.55
CA GLY A 224 1.46 14.46 -10.38
C GLY A 224 1.78 15.29 -9.12
N MET A 225 2.80 14.95 -8.35
CA MET A 225 3.17 15.69 -7.14
C MET A 225 4.10 16.85 -7.47
N ASP A 226 3.69 18.09 -7.20
CA ASP A 226 4.52 19.28 -7.27
C ASP A 226 4.91 19.83 -5.88
N ASP A 227 5.66 20.92 -5.84
CA ASP A 227 6.18 21.49 -4.59
C ASP A 227 5.09 22.25 -3.82
N GLU A 228 4.15 22.93 -4.48
CA GLU A 228 3.04 23.64 -3.86
C GLU A 228 2.13 22.65 -3.12
N LEU A 229 1.71 21.60 -3.80
CA LEU A 229 0.91 20.54 -3.20
C LEU A 229 1.61 19.84 -2.04
N ARG A 230 2.93 19.66 -2.14
CA ARG A 230 3.74 19.09 -1.05
C ARG A 230 3.73 19.96 0.19
N ASP A 231 3.75 21.28 0.04
CA ASP A 231 3.70 22.23 1.14
C ASP A 231 2.31 22.26 1.77
N ASP A 232 1.23 22.29 0.97
CA ASP A 232 -0.16 22.18 1.44
C ASP A 232 -0.38 20.91 2.29
N VAL A 233 0.07 19.77 1.78
CA VAL A 233 -0.04 18.48 2.52
C VAL A 233 0.76 18.52 3.82
N ARG A 234 1.92 19.15 3.83
CA ARG A 234 2.71 19.31 5.06
C ARG A 234 1.95 20.13 6.10
N GLU A 235 1.33 21.23 5.69
CA GLU A 235 0.49 22.06 6.58
C GLU A 235 -0.68 21.24 7.15
N PHE A 236 -1.39 20.48 6.31
CA PHE A 236 -2.45 19.58 6.78
C PHE A 236 -1.95 18.55 7.80
N LEU A 237 -0.78 17.92 7.56
CA LEU A 237 -0.22 16.93 8.48
C LEU A 237 0.17 17.54 9.83
N GLU A 238 0.64 18.80 9.86
CA GLU A 238 0.89 19.51 11.13
C GLU A 238 -0.43 19.80 11.89
N LEU A 239 -1.54 20.10 11.20
CA LEU A 239 -2.85 20.30 11.82
C LEU A 239 -3.43 19.05 12.46
N VAL A 240 -3.13 17.87 11.90
CA VAL A 240 -3.63 16.57 12.40
C VAL A 240 -2.61 15.81 13.25
N ARG A 241 -1.47 16.43 13.53
CA ARG A 241 -0.45 15.83 14.40
C ARG A 241 -0.94 15.77 15.84
N GLY A 242 -0.93 14.60 16.44
CA GLY A 242 -1.25 14.40 17.84
C GLY A 242 -0.04 14.60 18.76
N ASP A 243 -0.29 15.02 20.00
CA ASP A 243 0.75 15.27 21.00
C ASP A 243 1.54 14.00 21.36
N GLU A 244 0.93 12.83 21.19
CA GLU A 244 1.56 11.51 21.44
C GLU A 244 2.41 10.99 20.25
N GLY A 245 2.59 11.80 19.20
CA GLY A 245 3.45 11.46 18.05
C GLY A 245 2.77 10.72 16.91
N GLY A 246 1.44 10.51 16.97
CA GLY A 246 0.62 9.97 15.87
C GLY A 246 -0.10 11.07 15.11
N PHE A 247 -0.99 10.65 14.19
CA PHE A 247 -1.86 11.55 13.44
C PHE A 247 -3.33 11.25 13.75
N LEU A 248 -4.12 12.31 13.96
CA LEU A 248 -5.58 12.23 14.09
C LEU A 248 -6.20 11.83 12.76
N ALA A 249 -7.37 11.20 12.79
CA ALA A 249 -8.08 10.84 11.57
C ALA A 249 -8.53 12.08 10.75
N ASN A 250 -8.78 13.20 11.43
CA ASN A 250 -9.06 14.52 10.85
C ASN A 250 -8.91 15.60 11.93
N THR A 251 -9.07 16.87 11.56
CA THR A 251 -8.89 18.04 12.45
C THR A 251 -9.92 18.19 13.59
N ARG A 252 -10.91 17.30 13.72
CA ARG A 252 -12.01 17.43 14.70
C ARG A 252 -12.21 16.24 15.62
N ILE A 253 -11.49 15.15 15.45
CA ILE A 253 -11.59 14.01 16.37
C ILE A 253 -10.48 14.15 17.40
N PRO A 254 -10.78 14.59 18.64
CA PRO A 254 -9.85 14.41 19.74
C PRO A 254 -9.70 12.92 20.03
N PHE A 255 -8.57 12.51 20.57
CA PHE A 255 -8.38 11.15 21.10
C PHE A 255 -9.30 10.87 22.27
#